data_2d0dff779ba6522deb15cb9c84a15848
#
_entry.id   2d0dff779ba6522deb15cb9c84a15848
#
_cell.length_a   1.000
_cell.length_b   1.000
_cell.length_c   1.000
_cell.angle_alpha   90.00
_cell.angle_beta   90.00
_cell.angle_gamma   90.00
#
_symmetry.space_group_name_H-M   'P 1'
#
loop_
_entity.id
_entity.type
_entity.pdbx_description
1 polymer ?
#
loop_
_entity_poly.entity_id
_entity_poly.type
_entity_poly.pdbx_seq_one_letter_code
_entity_poly.pdbx_strand_id
1 'polypeptide(L)'
;MGMNILYALLYLFLAPVGGGLLAGLDRKLAARMQRRVGPPVVQPFYDVLKLFEKERIAVNEAQGFYLAGFLFFMILSGIFFFAQGDILLVIFTLTMAGICLVVASFSSSSPCSQMGAERELLQIMAYEPMLLFVAIAFYLKCNTFDLSKIMASPESNFLYMPGIFIGFLFILQIKFRKSPFDPVSYTHLR
;
A
#
# COMPACT_ATOMS: atom_id res chain seq x y z
N MET A 1 15.06 14.50 -17.06
CA MET A 1 13.94 15.11 -16.32
C MET A 1 12.57 14.84 -16.97
N GLY A 2 12.40 15.03 -18.27
CA GLY A 2 11.11 14.76 -18.96
C GLY A 2 10.63 13.32 -18.91
N MET A 3 11.52 12.34 -18.96
CA MET A 3 11.18 10.91 -18.93
C MET A 3 10.60 10.48 -17.58
N ASN A 4 11.10 11.02 -16.47
CA ASN A 4 10.61 10.69 -15.13
C ASN A 4 9.19 11.22 -14.90
N ILE A 5 8.87 12.39 -15.45
CA ILE A 5 7.51 12.98 -15.40
C ILE A 5 6.54 12.12 -16.22
N LEU A 6 6.98 11.61 -17.37
CA LEU A 6 6.18 10.71 -18.19
C LEU A 6 5.82 9.41 -17.44
N TYR A 7 6.80 8.80 -16.76
CA TYR A 7 6.56 7.60 -15.95
C TYR A 7 5.60 7.85 -14.77
N ALA A 8 5.71 9.01 -14.12
CA ALA A 8 4.81 9.40 -13.05
C ALA A 8 3.36 9.60 -13.54
N LEU A 9 3.17 10.22 -14.71
CA LEU A 9 1.86 10.38 -15.35
C LEU A 9 1.28 9.03 -15.78
N LEU A 10 2.12 8.17 -16.36
CA LEU A 10 1.73 6.83 -16.81
C LEU A 10 1.31 5.96 -15.62
N TYR A 11 2.00 6.09 -14.47
CA TYR A 11 1.62 5.46 -13.21
C TYR A 11 0.21 5.87 -12.77
N LEU A 12 -0.13 7.16 -12.82
CA LEU A 12 -1.42 7.67 -12.36
C LEU A 12 -2.61 7.00 -13.07
N PHE A 13 -2.46 6.64 -14.35
CA PHE A 13 -3.49 5.96 -15.13
C PHE A 13 -3.40 4.43 -15.05
N LEU A 14 -2.19 3.87 -15.10
CA LEU A 14 -1.99 2.41 -15.13
C LEU A 14 -2.17 1.76 -13.76
N ALA A 15 -1.83 2.44 -12.66
CA ALA A 15 -1.90 1.84 -11.33
C ALA A 15 -3.34 1.45 -10.92
N PRO A 16 -4.38 2.31 -11.08
CA PRO A 16 -5.75 1.92 -10.76
C PRO A 16 -6.24 0.77 -11.65
N VAL A 17 -5.90 0.79 -12.94
CA VAL A 17 -6.30 -0.26 -13.89
C VAL A 17 -5.60 -1.57 -13.56
N GLY A 18 -4.28 -1.53 -13.38
CA GLY A 18 -3.49 -2.71 -13.03
C GLY A 18 -3.90 -3.30 -11.67
N GLY A 19 -4.07 -2.45 -10.67
CA GLY A 19 -4.53 -2.86 -9.34
C GLY A 19 -5.92 -3.51 -9.37
N GLY A 20 -6.85 -2.94 -10.12
CA GLY A 20 -8.20 -3.51 -10.30
C GLY A 20 -8.17 -4.87 -10.99
N LEU A 21 -7.37 -5.04 -12.04
CA LEU A 21 -7.20 -6.32 -12.74
C LEU A 21 -6.55 -7.38 -11.84
N LEU A 22 -5.50 -7.02 -11.09
CA LEU A 22 -4.85 -7.93 -10.14
C LEU A 22 -5.80 -8.38 -9.04
N ALA A 23 -6.59 -7.47 -8.47
CA ALA A 23 -7.60 -7.80 -7.47
C ALA A 23 -8.69 -8.72 -8.04
N GLY A 24 -9.10 -8.52 -9.30
CA GLY A 24 -10.04 -9.41 -9.99
C GLY A 24 -9.48 -10.81 -10.23
N LEU A 25 -8.19 -10.90 -10.61
CA LEU A 25 -7.48 -12.17 -10.78
C LEU A 25 -7.35 -12.93 -9.45
N ASP A 26 -6.99 -12.25 -8.36
CA ASP A 26 -6.86 -12.85 -7.01
C ASP A 26 -8.20 -13.46 -6.57
N ARG A 27 -9.31 -12.71 -6.71
CA ARG A 27 -10.67 -13.22 -6.41
C ARG A 27 -11.04 -14.44 -7.26
N LYS A 28 -10.69 -14.46 -8.55
CA LYS A 28 -10.97 -15.58 -9.46
C LYS A 28 -10.13 -16.81 -9.12
N LEU A 29 -8.85 -16.64 -8.79
CA LEU A 29 -7.96 -17.71 -8.37
C LEU A 29 -8.41 -18.30 -7.03
N ALA A 30 -8.73 -17.48 -6.05
CA ALA A 30 -9.25 -17.91 -4.75
C ALA A 30 -10.56 -18.71 -4.90
N ALA A 31 -11.48 -18.26 -5.76
CA ALA A 31 -12.72 -19.01 -6.03
C ALA A 31 -12.44 -20.37 -6.67
N ARG A 32 -11.50 -20.48 -7.62
CA ARG A 32 -11.09 -21.76 -8.23
C ARG A 32 -10.46 -22.71 -7.21
N MET A 33 -9.61 -22.22 -6.31
CA MET A 33 -9.03 -23.00 -5.24
C MET A 33 -10.11 -23.55 -4.29
N GLN A 34 -11.20 -22.79 -4.10
CA GLN A 34 -12.36 -23.18 -3.30
C GLN A 34 -13.40 -24.01 -4.09
N ARG A 35 -13.09 -24.44 -5.32
CA ARG A 35 -14.00 -25.18 -6.23
C ARG A 35 -15.32 -24.45 -6.50
N ARG A 36 -15.29 -23.10 -6.53
CA ARG A 36 -16.45 -22.24 -6.86
C ARG A 36 -16.23 -21.53 -8.19
N VAL A 37 -17.33 -21.17 -8.86
CA VAL A 37 -17.29 -20.29 -10.03
C VAL A 37 -17.03 -18.88 -9.55
N GLY A 38 -15.86 -18.31 -9.87
CA GLY A 38 -15.47 -16.96 -9.46
C GLY A 38 -16.13 -15.87 -10.30
N PRO A 39 -16.16 -14.63 -9.77
CA PRO A 39 -16.66 -13.48 -10.52
C PRO A 39 -15.76 -13.16 -11.73
N PRO A 40 -16.26 -12.38 -12.70
CA PRO A 40 -15.43 -11.92 -13.82
C PRO A 40 -14.26 -11.04 -13.32
N VAL A 41 -13.14 -11.04 -14.03
CA VAL A 41 -11.93 -10.29 -13.64
C VAL A 41 -12.17 -8.77 -13.57
N VAL A 42 -13.16 -8.28 -14.30
CA VAL A 42 -13.53 -6.85 -14.37
C VAL A 42 -14.45 -6.42 -13.20
N GLN A 43 -14.87 -7.36 -12.35
CA GLN A 43 -15.77 -7.09 -11.23
C GLN A 43 -15.34 -5.92 -10.32
N PRO A 44 -14.06 -5.73 -9.97
CA PRO A 44 -13.65 -4.60 -9.13
C PRO A 44 -14.00 -3.23 -9.72
N PHE A 45 -14.01 -3.08 -11.04
CA PHE A 45 -14.41 -1.82 -11.68
C PHE A 45 -15.91 -1.58 -11.56
N TYR A 46 -16.74 -2.62 -11.72
CA TYR A 46 -18.17 -2.51 -11.48
C TYR A 46 -18.49 -2.18 -10.01
N ASP A 47 -17.73 -2.75 -9.07
CA ASP A 47 -17.89 -2.47 -7.64
C ASP A 47 -17.58 -0.99 -7.35
N VAL A 48 -16.55 -0.42 -7.95
CA VAL A 48 -16.19 1.01 -7.82
C VAL A 48 -17.27 1.91 -8.41
N LEU A 49 -17.75 1.61 -9.64
CA LEU A 49 -18.82 2.39 -10.26
C LEU A 49 -20.10 2.38 -9.41
N LYS A 50 -20.48 1.22 -8.88
CA LYS A 50 -21.62 1.09 -7.99
C LYS A 50 -21.46 1.88 -6.68
N LEU A 51 -20.24 2.01 -6.17
CA LEU A 51 -19.97 2.81 -4.98
C LEU A 51 -20.12 4.31 -5.24
N PHE A 52 -19.86 4.80 -6.45
CA PHE A 52 -20.08 6.20 -6.81
C PHE A 52 -21.57 6.58 -6.86
N GLU A 53 -22.47 5.60 -7.10
CA GLU A 53 -23.92 5.83 -7.12
C GLU A 53 -24.54 5.84 -5.72
N LYS A 54 -23.80 5.40 -4.67
CA LYS A 54 -24.31 5.35 -3.30
C LYS A 54 -24.26 6.70 -2.62
N GLU A 55 -25.29 6.99 -1.84
CA GLU A 55 -25.34 8.16 -0.97
C GLU A 55 -24.20 8.15 0.07
N ARG A 56 -23.63 9.32 0.30
CA ARG A 56 -22.57 9.51 1.28
C ARG A 56 -23.17 9.63 2.68
N ILE A 57 -22.97 8.62 3.50
CA ILE A 57 -23.31 8.66 4.93
C ILE A 57 -22.02 8.96 5.69
N ALA A 58 -21.75 10.23 5.97
CA ALA A 58 -20.62 10.64 6.81
C ALA A 58 -21.12 10.88 8.23
N VAL A 59 -20.54 10.19 9.20
CA VAL A 59 -20.81 10.40 10.63
C VAL A 59 -20.16 11.71 11.09
N ASN A 60 -19.01 12.07 10.49
CA ASN A 60 -18.28 13.31 10.80
C ASN A 60 -17.67 13.87 9.50
N GLU A 61 -17.78 15.18 9.28
CA GLU A 61 -17.20 15.85 8.11
C GLU A 61 -15.66 15.71 8.06
N ALA A 62 -15.00 15.68 9.21
CA ALA A 62 -13.56 15.51 9.32
C ALA A 62 -13.07 14.15 8.73
N GLN A 63 -13.90 13.10 8.77
CA GLN A 63 -13.55 11.79 8.22
C GLN A 63 -13.25 11.87 6.71
N GLY A 64 -14.07 12.63 5.97
CA GLY A 64 -13.87 12.83 4.53
C GLY A 64 -12.54 13.52 4.21
N PHE A 65 -12.15 14.50 5.01
CA PHE A 65 -10.87 15.19 4.86
C PHE A 65 -9.67 14.25 5.06
N TYR A 66 -9.68 13.42 6.09
CA TYR A 66 -8.59 12.46 6.34
C TYR A 66 -8.52 11.35 5.28
N LEU A 67 -9.67 10.89 4.76
CA LEU A 67 -9.71 9.95 3.65
C LEU A 67 -9.15 10.56 2.34
N ALA A 68 -9.47 11.82 2.07
CA ALA A 68 -8.87 12.53 0.94
C ALA A 68 -7.36 12.69 1.12
N GLY A 69 -6.89 12.99 2.33
CA GLY A 69 -5.47 13.02 2.69
C GLY A 69 -4.78 11.67 2.45
N PHE A 70 -5.40 10.57 2.86
CA PHE A 70 -4.91 9.22 2.58
C PHE A 70 -4.70 8.98 1.08
N LEU A 71 -5.71 9.26 0.26
CA LEU A 71 -5.62 9.09 -1.20
C LEU A 71 -4.54 9.99 -1.80
N PHE A 72 -4.45 11.24 -1.36
CA PHE A 72 -3.43 12.18 -1.82
C PHE A 72 -2.01 11.67 -1.54
N PHE A 73 -1.71 11.26 -0.30
CA PHE A 73 -0.38 10.76 0.06
C PHE A 73 -0.06 9.40 -0.59
N MET A 74 -1.06 8.54 -0.83
CA MET A 74 -0.87 7.29 -1.58
C MET A 74 -0.48 7.56 -3.04
N ILE A 75 -1.16 8.48 -3.71
CA ILE A 75 -0.83 8.88 -5.09
C ILE A 75 0.54 9.53 -5.13
N LEU A 76 0.83 10.42 -4.19
CA LEU A 76 2.11 11.13 -4.09
C LEU A 76 3.28 10.15 -3.89
N SER A 77 3.14 9.17 -3.00
CA SER A 77 4.15 8.13 -2.78
C SER A 77 4.46 7.36 -4.06
N GLY A 78 3.44 6.97 -4.82
CA GLY A 78 3.64 6.29 -6.10
C GLY A 78 4.30 7.19 -7.16
N ILE A 79 3.91 8.46 -7.24
CA ILE A 79 4.56 9.42 -8.13
C ILE A 79 6.05 9.53 -7.82
N PHE A 80 6.44 9.68 -6.56
CA PHE A 80 7.85 9.77 -6.16
C PHE A 80 8.63 8.48 -6.48
N PHE A 81 8.01 7.32 -6.29
CA PHE A 81 8.63 6.04 -6.61
C PHE A 81 8.89 5.89 -8.12
N PHE A 82 7.89 6.16 -8.96
CA PHE A 82 8.03 6.04 -10.42
C PHE A 82 8.82 7.20 -11.05
N ALA A 83 8.83 8.37 -10.41
CA ALA A 83 9.74 9.47 -10.79
C ALA A 83 11.21 9.19 -10.43
N GLN A 84 11.50 8.02 -9.81
CA GLN A 84 12.84 7.64 -9.36
C GLN A 84 13.46 8.66 -8.39
N GLY A 85 12.63 9.22 -7.51
CA GLY A 85 13.05 10.14 -6.47
C GLY A 85 13.72 9.43 -5.29
N ASP A 86 13.83 10.14 -4.17
CA ASP A 86 14.45 9.65 -2.95
C ASP A 86 13.58 8.56 -2.29
N ILE A 87 14.18 7.38 -2.04
CA ILE A 87 13.50 6.25 -1.39
C ILE A 87 12.99 6.60 0.02
N LEU A 88 13.70 7.46 0.74
CA LEU A 88 13.34 7.89 2.07
C LEU A 88 12.05 8.73 2.04
N LEU A 89 11.90 9.60 1.04
CA LEU A 89 10.71 10.41 0.83
C LEU A 89 9.50 9.55 0.45
N VAL A 90 9.71 8.48 -0.34
CA VAL A 90 8.66 7.49 -0.65
C VAL A 90 8.16 6.79 0.62
N ILE A 91 9.07 6.37 1.50
CA ILE A 91 8.70 5.71 2.78
C ILE A 91 7.89 6.67 3.64
N PHE A 92 8.36 7.92 3.84
CA PHE A 92 7.64 8.89 4.67
C PHE A 92 6.27 9.27 4.11
N THR A 93 6.12 9.43 2.80
CA THR A 93 4.79 9.70 2.22
C THR A 93 3.84 8.51 2.36
N LEU A 94 4.37 7.29 2.27
CA LEU A 94 3.58 6.07 2.47
C LEU A 94 3.12 5.91 3.94
N THR A 95 3.97 6.23 4.91
CA THR A 95 3.60 6.19 6.34
C THR A 95 2.61 7.29 6.68
N MET A 96 2.75 8.51 6.11
CA MET A 96 1.76 9.57 6.25
C MET A 96 0.39 9.16 5.73
N ALA A 97 0.32 8.44 4.59
CA ALA A 97 -0.93 7.87 4.11
C ALA A 97 -1.55 6.93 5.16
N GLY A 98 -0.76 6.00 5.73
CA GLY A 98 -1.23 5.11 6.79
C GLY A 98 -1.77 5.84 8.02
N ILE A 99 -1.07 6.87 8.48
CA ILE A 99 -1.49 7.71 9.61
C ILE A 99 -2.82 8.41 9.30
N CYS A 100 -2.99 8.98 8.11
CA CYS A 100 -4.25 9.60 7.69
C CYS A 100 -5.42 8.60 7.74
N LEU A 101 -5.20 7.35 7.31
CA LEU A 101 -6.20 6.30 7.38
C LEU A 101 -6.58 5.95 8.82
N VAL A 102 -5.60 5.84 9.72
CA VAL A 102 -5.81 5.59 11.15
C VAL A 102 -6.64 6.71 11.78
N VAL A 103 -6.29 7.97 11.52
CA VAL A 103 -7.01 9.14 12.03
C VAL A 103 -8.44 9.19 11.49
N ALA A 104 -8.64 8.86 10.20
CA ALA A 104 -9.97 8.74 9.61
C ALA A 104 -10.83 7.69 10.33
N SER A 105 -10.23 6.56 10.72
CA SER A 105 -10.91 5.49 11.46
C SER A 105 -11.28 5.91 12.88
N PHE A 106 -10.43 6.67 13.57
CA PHE A 106 -10.75 7.24 14.89
C PHE A 106 -11.89 8.27 14.82
N SER A 107 -11.96 9.03 13.72
CA SER A 107 -13.01 10.04 13.51
C SER A 107 -14.42 9.43 13.31
N SER A 108 -14.53 8.12 13.02
CA SER A 108 -15.83 7.47 12.77
C SER A 108 -16.66 7.19 14.02
N SER A 109 -16.12 7.43 15.23
CA SER A 109 -16.79 7.25 16.55
C SER A 109 -17.39 5.85 16.78
N SER A 110 -17.00 4.84 16.01
CA SER A 110 -17.42 3.46 16.15
C SER A 110 -16.41 2.67 16.98
N PRO A 111 -16.81 1.92 18.04
CA PRO A 111 -15.88 1.12 18.82
C PRO A 111 -15.09 0.10 18.00
N CYS A 112 -15.74 -0.54 17.02
CA CYS A 112 -15.08 -1.50 16.14
C CYS A 112 -14.04 -0.82 15.25
N SER A 113 -14.31 0.40 14.76
CA SER A 113 -13.38 1.18 13.97
C SER A 113 -12.17 1.62 14.78
N GLN A 114 -12.38 2.02 16.04
CA GLN A 114 -11.29 2.41 16.94
C GLN A 114 -10.35 1.26 17.22
N MET A 115 -10.87 0.06 17.56
CA MET A 115 -10.04 -1.14 17.74
C MET A 115 -9.27 -1.53 16.46
N GLY A 116 -9.88 -1.35 15.30
CA GLY A 116 -9.21 -1.56 14.00
C GLY A 116 -8.08 -0.55 13.80
N ALA A 117 -8.31 0.71 14.12
CA ALA A 117 -7.32 1.78 14.03
C ALA A 117 -6.12 1.57 14.95
N GLU A 118 -6.35 1.15 16.21
CA GLU A 118 -5.27 0.83 17.16
C GLU A 118 -4.38 -0.30 16.67
N ARG A 119 -4.97 -1.35 16.09
CA ARG A 119 -4.21 -2.46 15.50
C ARG A 119 -3.37 -2.03 14.31
N GLU A 120 -3.94 -1.23 13.41
CA GLU A 120 -3.20 -0.69 12.25
C GLU A 120 -2.05 0.21 12.72
N LEU A 121 -2.28 1.05 13.74
CA LEU A 121 -1.25 1.91 14.33
C LEU A 121 -0.10 1.10 14.92
N LEU A 122 -0.39 0.04 15.68
CA LEU A 122 0.63 -0.86 16.22
C LEU A 122 1.43 -1.56 15.10
N GLN A 123 0.77 -1.94 14.01
CA GLN A 123 1.44 -2.53 12.85
C GLN A 123 2.36 -1.52 12.15
N ILE A 124 1.92 -0.26 11.99
CA ILE A 124 2.74 0.82 11.43
C ILE A 124 3.99 1.02 12.28
N MET A 125 3.84 1.13 13.59
CA MET A 125 4.96 1.28 14.51
C MET A 125 5.94 0.09 14.49
N ALA A 126 5.46 -1.12 14.20
CA ALA A 126 6.28 -2.32 14.15
C ALA A 126 7.11 -2.41 12.85
N TYR A 127 6.54 -2.07 11.69
CA TYR A 127 7.25 -2.23 10.42
C TYR A 127 8.01 -0.98 9.95
N GLU A 128 7.69 0.21 10.45
CA GLU A 128 8.33 1.46 10.03
C GLU A 128 9.84 1.49 10.31
N PRO A 129 10.34 1.09 11.49
CA PRO A 129 11.77 1.02 11.72
C PRO A 129 12.50 0.08 10.75
N MET A 130 11.86 -1.03 10.41
CA MET A 130 12.43 -2.00 9.46
C MET A 130 12.52 -1.42 8.04
N LEU A 131 11.52 -0.65 7.59
CA LEU A 131 11.60 0.05 6.31
C LEU A 131 12.73 1.07 6.28
N LEU A 132 12.97 1.78 7.40
CA LEU A 132 14.10 2.69 7.53
C LEU A 132 15.44 1.94 7.46
N PHE A 133 15.56 0.75 8.08
CA PHE A 133 16.75 -0.08 7.95
C PHE A 133 17.01 -0.53 6.50
N VAL A 134 15.95 -0.83 5.74
CA VAL A 134 16.08 -1.12 4.31
C VAL A 134 16.65 0.09 3.55
N ALA A 135 16.15 1.30 3.82
CA ALA A 135 16.66 2.53 3.19
C ALA A 135 18.14 2.80 3.58
N ILE A 136 18.49 2.63 4.85
CA ILE A 136 19.88 2.77 5.34
C ILE A 136 20.80 1.73 4.68
N ALA A 137 20.34 0.51 4.48
CA ALA A 137 21.12 -0.53 3.81
C ALA A 137 21.44 -0.16 2.34
N PHE A 138 20.47 0.38 1.61
CA PHE A 138 20.73 0.90 0.26
C PHE A 138 21.71 2.06 0.30
N TYR A 139 21.59 2.96 1.28
CA TYR A 139 22.53 4.06 1.44
C TYR A 139 23.95 3.57 1.74
N LEU A 140 24.13 2.61 2.63
CA LEU A 140 25.45 2.05 2.96
C LEU A 140 26.15 1.41 1.75
N LYS A 141 25.38 0.88 0.80
CA LYS A 141 25.92 0.28 -0.42
C LYS A 141 26.17 1.31 -1.52
N CYS A 142 25.20 2.19 -1.80
CA CYS A 142 25.22 3.07 -2.97
C CYS A 142 25.63 4.51 -2.63
N ASN A 143 25.78 4.86 -1.34
CA ASN A 143 26.04 6.22 -0.82
C ASN A 143 25.02 7.28 -1.30
N THR A 144 23.83 6.84 -1.71
CA THR A 144 22.77 7.72 -2.19
C THR A 144 21.40 7.14 -1.86
N PHE A 145 20.41 8.03 -1.65
CA PHE A 145 19.00 7.64 -1.50
C PHE A 145 18.23 7.70 -2.82
N ASP A 146 18.85 8.21 -3.89
CA ASP A 146 18.22 8.32 -5.22
C ASP A 146 17.96 6.95 -5.81
N LEU A 147 16.70 6.63 -6.06
CA LEU A 147 16.28 5.36 -6.63
C LEU A 147 16.87 5.12 -8.03
N SER A 148 17.06 6.18 -8.83
CA SER A 148 17.69 6.10 -10.14
C SER A 148 19.12 5.54 -10.08
N LYS A 149 19.91 5.99 -9.12
CA LYS A 149 21.30 5.53 -8.94
C LYS A 149 21.38 4.13 -8.34
N ILE A 150 20.44 3.81 -7.42
CA ILE A 150 20.33 2.46 -6.83
C ILE A 150 20.00 1.43 -7.90
N MET A 151 19.08 1.74 -8.83
CA MET A 151 18.72 0.84 -9.93
C MET A 151 19.82 0.72 -11.01
N ALA A 152 20.65 1.74 -11.20
CA ALA A 152 21.76 1.72 -12.13
C ALA A 152 22.99 0.94 -11.60
N SER A 153 23.02 0.53 -10.35
CA SER A 153 24.12 -0.21 -9.77
C SER A 153 24.21 -1.62 -10.37
N PRO A 154 25.38 -2.03 -10.93
CA PRO A 154 25.53 -3.28 -11.67
C PRO A 154 25.50 -4.52 -10.80
N GLU A 155 25.67 -4.39 -9.50
CA GLU A 155 25.71 -5.50 -8.57
C GLU A 155 24.33 -5.81 -7.99
N SER A 156 24.02 -7.11 -7.87
CA SER A 156 22.79 -7.59 -7.26
C SER A 156 22.72 -7.17 -5.78
N ASN A 157 21.79 -6.27 -5.46
CA ASN A 157 21.56 -5.79 -4.11
C ASN A 157 21.10 -6.90 -3.15
N PHE A 158 20.50 -7.94 -3.68
CA PHE A 158 20.00 -9.11 -2.94
C PHE A 158 21.08 -9.93 -2.23
N LEU A 159 22.21 -10.12 -2.89
CA LEU A 159 23.31 -10.96 -2.36
C LEU A 159 24.12 -10.26 -1.29
N TYR A 160 24.05 -8.92 -1.25
CA TYR A 160 24.86 -8.14 -0.30
C TYR A 160 24.30 -8.13 1.12
N MET A 161 22.97 -8.17 1.27
CA MET A 161 22.28 -8.08 2.58
C MET A 161 21.06 -9.02 2.67
N PRO A 162 21.27 -10.35 2.75
CA PRO A 162 20.16 -11.31 2.72
C PRO A 162 19.20 -11.15 3.93
N GLY A 163 19.72 -10.74 5.09
CA GLY A 163 18.89 -10.53 6.28
C GLY A 163 17.89 -9.38 6.12
N ILE A 164 18.29 -8.28 5.48
CA ILE A 164 17.40 -7.13 5.21
C ILE A 164 16.33 -7.51 4.19
N PHE A 165 16.68 -8.33 3.19
CA PHE A 165 15.73 -8.82 2.22
C PHE A 165 14.66 -9.73 2.87
N ILE A 166 15.06 -10.64 3.76
CA ILE A 166 14.09 -11.47 4.50
C ILE A 166 13.18 -10.59 5.36
N GLY A 167 13.73 -9.59 6.05
CA GLY A 167 12.95 -8.61 6.80
C GLY A 167 11.96 -7.84 5.92
N PHE A 168 12.39 -7.43 4.74
CA PHE A 168 11.51 -6.74 3.77
C PHE A 168 10.38 -7.63 3.25
N LEU A 169 10.64 -8.91 2.97
CA LEU A 169 9.60 -9.87 2.60
C LEU A 169 8.56 -10.04 3.73
N PHE A 170 9.00 -10.05 4.98
CA PHE A 170 8.09 -10.11 6.13
C PHE A 170 7.21 -8.86 6.23
N ILE A 171 7.79 -7.66 6.01
CA ILE A 171 7.02 -6.41 5.97
C ILE A 171 5.99 -6.43 4.85
N LEU A 172 6.34 -6.95 3.68
CA LEU A 172 5.40 -7.06 2.56
C LEU A 172 4.18 -7.90 2.93
N GLN A 173 4.33 -8.98 3.69
CA GLN A 173 3.18 -9.78 4.15
C GLN A 173 2.24 -8.95 5.03
N ILE A 174 2.78 -8.13 5.94
CA ILE A 174 1.99 -7.24 6.79
C ILE A 174 1.28 -6.18 5.93
N LYS A 175 1.99 -5.53 5.02
CA LYS A 175 1.45 -4.49 4.12
C LYS A 175 0.37 -5.01 3.17
N PHE A 176 0.49 -6.24 2.70
CA PHE A 176 -0.52 -6.88 1.86
C PHE A 176 -1.73 -7.40 2.66
N ARG A 177 -1.75 -7.21 3.98
CA ARG A 177 -2.84 -7.67 4.86
C ARG A 177 -3.16 -9.15 4.64
N LYS A 178 -2.13 -9.97 4.45
CA LYS A 178 -2.30 -11.43 4.32
C LYS A 178 -2.32 -12.07 5.70
N SER A 179 -3.18 -13.11 5.84
CA SER A 179 -3.16 -13.98 7.02
C SER A 179 -1.72 -14.45 7.33
N PRO A 180 -1.26 -14.42 8.59
CA PRO A 180 -2.01 -14.36 9.85
C PRO A 180 -2.24 -12.94 10.42
N PHE A 181 -1.79 -11.88 9.73
CA PHE A 181 -1.81 -10.51 10.26
C PHE A 181 -3.16 -9.79 10.04
N ASP A 182 -4.04 -10.33 9.19
CA ASP A 182 -5.38 -9.79 8.98
C ASP A 182 -6.43 -10.55 9.80
N PRO A 183 -6.99 -9.95 10.87
CA PRO A 183 -8.00 -10.60 11.70
C PRO A 183 -9.34 -10.82 10.98
N VAL A 184 -9.63 -10.06 9.92
CA VAL A 184 -10.89 -10.19 9.15
C VAL A 184 -10.96 -11.53 8.44
N SER A 185 -9.83 -12.08 8.00
CA SER A 185 -9.77 -13.39 7.34
C SER A 185 -10.15 -14.55 8.26
N TYR A 186 -10.00 -14.41 9.58
CA TYR A 186 -10.32 -15.48 10.55
C TYR A 186 -11.75 -15.46 11.03
N THR A 187 -12.46 -14.34 10.97
CA THR A 187 -13.85 -14.23 11.46
C THR A 187 -14.86 -14.83 10.50
N HIS A 188 -14.52 -15.01 9.23
CA HIS A 188 -15.38 -15.61 8.20
C HIS A 188 -15.21 -17.12 8.04
N LEU A 189 -14.33 -17.76 8.82
CA LEU A 189 -14.08 -19.22 8.76
C LEU A 189 -14.77 -20.02 9.88
N ARG A 190 -15.76 -19.40 10.59
CA ARG A 190 -16.66 -20.09 11.51
C ARG A 190 -18.09 -20.14 11.01
#